data_11335102754bd761ad4939d8d917c99e
#
_entry.id   11335102754bd761ad4939d8d917c99e
#
_cell.length_a   1.000
_cell.length_b   1.000
_cell.length_c   1.000
_cell.angle_alpha   90.00
_cell.angle_beta   90.00
_cell.angle_gamma   90.00
#
_symmetry.space_group_name_H-M   'P 1'
#
loop_
_entity.id
_entity.type
_entity.pdbx_description
1 polymer ?
#
loop_
_entity_poly.entity_id
_entity_poly.type
_entity_poly.pdbx_seq_one_letter_code
_entity_poly.pdbx_strand_id
1 'polypeptide(L)'
;FEYVIEQLDTIKKSLNRTISLITGKAGTGKTSIMRAIVKAYTENQFTMTASALSAMAAQRITEATTFPAMTIHRTLGCVGLNDFTVNKDNHMITSVAFLDEGSMVNASLFLHWLEAIDDNTRIIISGDHKQLPPIGFGNVFSDLIEMFDDTVVSKLVKPMRQAEKSGILVDANLIRENINPITEKLQPRIIHGELQDMYYMFRTNRQSLFDIAVKTFLKSVESDG
;
A
#
# COMPACT_ATOMS: atom_id res chain seq x y z
N PHE A 1 1.04 -13.99 16.14
CA PHE A 1 1.80 -13.39 15.03
C PHE A 1 3.25 -13.19 15.49
N GLU A 2 4.18 -13.85 14.83
CA GLU A 2 5.60 -13.67 15.10
C GLU A 2 6.15 -12.63 14.11
N TYR A 3 6.52 -11.45 14.61
CA TYR A 3 7.13 -10.40 13.80
C TYR A 3 8.62 -10.70 13.60
N VAL A 4 9.12 -10.49 12.40
CA VAL A 4 10.57 -10.52 12.14
C VAL A 4 11.24 -9.25 12.71
N ILE A 5 12.54 -9.31 12.98
CA ILE A 5 13.31 -8.21 13.61
C ILE A 5 13.11 -6.87 12.89
N GLU A 6 13.10 -6.89 11.56
CA GLU A 6 12.88 -5.71 10.71
C GLU A 6 11.49 -5.05 10.94
N GLN A 7 10.46 -5.87 11.14
CA GLN A 7 9.12 -5.38 11.43
C GLN A 7 9.03 -4.79 12.85
N LEU A 8 9.66 -5.45 13.83
CA LEU A 8 9.71 -4.94 15.20
C LEU A 8 10.45 -3.61 15.30
N ASP A 9 11.56 -3.46 14.58
CA ASP A 9 12.30 -2.20 14.51
C ASP A 9 11.46 -1.10 13.88
N THR A 10 10.76 -1.40 12.79
CA THR A 10 9.84 -0.47 12.13
C THR A 10 8.72 -0.02 13.06
N ILE A 11 8.08 -0.93 13.79
CA ILE A 11 7.05 -0.60 14.78
C ILE A 11 7.62 0.32 15.86
N LYS A 12 8.78 -0.03 16.43
CA LYS A 12 9.45 0.80 17.46
C LYS A 12 9.77 2.20 16.95
N LYS A 13 10.31 2.33 15.74
CA LYS A 13 10.59 3.62 15.12
C LYS A 13 9.32 4.44 14.97
N SER A 14 8.25 3.86 14.43
CA SER A 14 6.97 4.55 14.21
C SER A 14 6.29 5.01 15.51
N LEU A 15 6.51 4.32 16.62
CA LEU A 15 5.96 4.73 17.91
C LEU A 15 6.79 5.82 18.62
N ASN A 16 8.08 5.96 18.27
CA ASN A 16 8.99 6.88 18.96
C ASN A 16 9.36 8.13 18.14
N ARG A 17 8.95 8.21 16.89
CA ARG A 17 9.31 9.32 15.97
C ARG A 17 8.12 10.21 15.67
N THR A 18 8.40 11.48 15.39
CA THR A 18 7.38 12.41 14.89
C THR A 18 7.01 12.09 13.45
N ILE A 19 7.99 11.72 12.62
CA ILE A 19 7.79 11.34 11.22
C ILE A 19 8.35 9.94 11.03
N SER A 20 7.59 9.07 10.37
CA SER A 20 7.98 7.71 9.99
C SER A 20 7.53 7.38 8.59
N LEU A 21 8.47 6.98 7.77
CA LEU A 21 8.24 6.53 6.39
C LEU A 21 8.49 5.02 6.32
N ILE A 22 7.51 4.26 5.87
CA ILE A 22 7.58 2.80 5.78
C ILE A 22 7.46 2.39 4.33
N THR A 23 8.51 1.83 3.76
CA THR A 23 8.48 1.36 2.38
C THR A 23 8.82 -0.13 2.29
N GLY A 24 8.19 -0.83 1.36
CA GLY A 24 8.46 -2.25 1.15
C GLY A 24 7.62 -2.85 0.04
N LYS A 25 8.09 -3.95 -0.51
CA LYS A 25 7.41 -4.73 -1.55
C LYS A 25 6.06 -5.28 -1.06
N ALA A 26 5.24 -5.74 -2.00
CA ALA A 26 4.09 -6.60 -1.67
C ALA A 26 4.58 -7.85 -0.89
N GLY A 27 3.83 -8.26 0.13
CA GLY A 27 4.16 -9.43 0.93
C GLY A 27 5.23 -9.22 2.03
N THR A 28 5.75 -8.01 2.24
CA THR A 28 6.72 -7.73 3.33
C THR A 28 6.08 -7.49 4.69
N GLY A 29 4.74 -7.51 4.76
CA GLY A 29 4.01 -7.39 6.02
C GLY A 29 3.69 -5.97 6.45
N LYS A 30 3.65 -4.98 5.54
CA LYS A 30 3.23 -3.59 5.85
C LYS A 30 1.91 -3.54 6.63
N THR A 31 0.92 -4.30 6.18
CA THR A 31 -0.40 -4.40 6.85
C THR A 31 -0.31 -4.95 8.27
N SER A 32 0.58 -5.90 8.53
CA SER A 32 0.78 -6.44 9.89
C SER A 32 1.42 -5.41 10.82
N ILE A 33 2.42 -4.67 10.30
CA ILE A 33 3.05 -3.55 11.03
C ILE A 33 2.02 -2.46 11.34
N MET A 34 1.22 -2.07 10.34
CA MET A 34 0.15 -1.09 10.51
C MET A 34 -0.83 -1.50 11.60
N ARG A 35 -1.25 -2.77 11.63
CA ARG A 35 -2.11 -3.30 12.71
C ARG A 35 -1.48 -3.12 14.09
N ALA A 36 -0.20 -3.41 14.24
CA ALA A 36 0.50 -3.25 15.52
C ALA A 36 0.61 -1.77 15.94
N ILE A 37 0.91 -0.88 14.98
CA ILE A 37 1.01 0.56 15.23
C ILE A 37 -0.35 1.13 15.64
N VAL A 38 -1.41 0.84 14.88
CA VAL A 38 -2.78 1.29 15.18
C VAL A 38 -3.20 0.81 16.55
N LYS A 39 -2.98 -0.49 16.84
CA LYS A 39 -3.30 -1.06 18.16
C LYS A 39 -2.56 -0.33 19.30
N ALA A 40 -1.25 -0.10 19.14
CA ALA A 40 -0.45 0.57 20.16
C ALA A 40 -0.95 2.00 20.45
N TYR A 41 -1.28 2.78 19.40
CA TYR A 41 -1.79 4.14 19.59
C TYR A 41 -3.20 4.15 20.18
N THR A 42 -4.10 3.30 19.71
CA THR A 42 -5.49 3.25 20.21
C THR A 42 -5.57 2.75 21.66
N GLU A 43 -4.79 1.75 22.05
CA GLU A 43 -4.73 1.26 23.44
C GLU A 43 -4.17 2.32 24.41
N ASN A 44 -3.31 3.22 23.91
CA ASN A 44 -2.80 4.35 24.70
C ASN A 44 -3.63 5.63 24.54
N GLN A 45 -4.86 5.54 24.02
CA GLN A 45 -5.83 6.64 23.89
C GLN A 45 -5.37 7.82 23.05
N PHE A 46 -4.44 7.62 22.12
CA PHE A 46 -4.11 8.63 21.11
C PHE A 46 -5.23 8.71 20.08
N THR A 47 -5.63 9.94 19.74
CA THR A 47 -6.51 10.18 18.60
C THR A 47 -5.74 9.92 17.31
N MET A 48 -6.33 9.16 16.40
CA MET A 48 -5.68 8.78 15.15
C MET A 48 -6.59 9.00 13.95
N THR A 49 -6.03 9.43 12.84
CA THR A 49 -6.71 9.49 11.55
C THR A 49 -5.96 8.59 10.58
N ALA A 50 -6.66 7.64 9.97
CA ALA A 50 -6.11 6.73 8.99
C ALA A 50 -6.70 7.01 7.61
N SER A 51 -5.83 7.26 6.63
CA SER A 51 -6.22 7.66 5.28
C SER A 51 -5.52 6.82 4.22
N ALA A 52 -6.16 6.68 3.06
CA ALA A 52 -5.56 6.11 1.85
C ALA A 52 -6.08 6.84 0.62
N LEU A 53 -5.43 6.66 -0.54
CA LEU A 53 -5.86 7.30 -1.78
C LEU A 53 -7.20 6.73 -2.26
N SER A 54 -7.38 5.40 -2.24
CA SER A 54 -8.57 4.73 -2.76
C SER A 54 -9.50 4.22 -1.65
N ALA A 55 -10.78 4.11 -1.95
CA ALA A 55 -11.76 3.53 -1.04
C ALA A 55 -11.45 2.06 -0.69
N MET A 56 -10.96 1.30 -1.67
CA MET A 56 -10.57 -0.09 -1.47
C MET A 56 -9.37 -0.21 -0.50
N ALA A 57 -8.38 0.69 -0.61
CA ALA A 57 -7.25 0.72 0.31
C ALA A 57 -7.71 1.12 1.72
N ALA A 58 -8.57 2.13 1.86
CA ALA A 58 -9.15 2.51 3.14
C ALA A 58 -9.95 1.36 3.79
N GLN A 59 -10.73 0.64 3.00
CA GLN A 59 -11.45 -0.54 3.47
C GLN A 59 -10.50 -1.64 3.97
N ARG A 60 -9.41 -1.92 3.24
CA ARG A 60 -8.38 -2.89 3.67
C ARG A 60 -7.72 -2.50 4.99
N ILE A 61 -7.47 -1.20 5.21
CA ILE A 61 -6.98 -0.70 6.50
C ILE A 61 -8.00 -1.05 7.59
N THR A 62 -9.27 -0.71 7.38
CA THR A 62 -10.32 -0.96 8.36
C THR A 62 -10.46 -2.45 8.69
N GLU A 63 -10.48 -3.31 7.68
CA GLU A 63 -10.56 -4.77 7.86
C GLU A 63 -9.34 -5.34 8.60
N ALA A 64 -8.15 -4.84 8.27
CA ALA A 64 -6.90 -5.33 8.85
C ALA A 64 -6.69 -4.86 10.30
N THR A 65 -7.12 -3.65 10.63
CA THR A 65 -6.83 -3.00 11.93
C THR A 65 -8.02 -2.92 12.86
N THR A 66 -9.25 -3.15 12.36
CA THR A 66 -10.53 -2.82 13.02
C THR A 66 -10.71 -1.34 13.35
N PHE A 67 -9.83 -0.47 12.85
CA PHE A 67 -9.86 0.97 13.01
C PHE A 67 -10.44 1.62 11.75
N PRO A 68 -11.39 2.57 11.86
CA PRO A 68 -12.00 3.20 10.70
C PRO A 68 -10.98 4.02 9.90
N ALA A 69 -10.86 3.73 8.61
CA ALA A 69 -10.05 4.49 7.68
C ALA A 69 -10.92 5.07 6.57
N MET A 70 -10.47 6.18 6.00
CA MET A 70 -11.18 6.92 4.95
C MET A 70 -10.25 7.23 3.77
N THR A 71 -10.83 7.63 2.65
CA THR A 71 -10.00 8.21 1.57
C THR A 71 -9.46 9.58 2.00
N ILE A 72 -8.31 10.00 1.46
CA ILE A 72 -7.74 11.33 1.71
C ILE A 72 -8.79 12.42 1.46
N HIS A 73 -9.49 12.37 0.33
CA HIS A 73 -10.54 13.33 -0.02
C HIS A 73 -11.64 13.41 1.04
N ARG A 74 -12.07 12.26 1.59
CA ARG A 74 -13.08 12.24 2.65
C ARG A 74 -12.53 12.74 3.98
N THR A 75 -11.29 12.42 4.30
CA THR A 75 -10.59 12.91 5.50
C THR A 75 -10.47 14.44 5.47
N LEU A 76 -10.15 15.00 4.30
CA LEU A 76 -10.04 16.44 4.10
C LEU A 76 -11.39 17.15 3.95
N GLY A 77 -12.51 16.42 3.93
CA GLY A 77 -13.84 17.01 3.75
C GLY A 77 -13.97 17.70 2.39
N CYS A 78 -13.72 16.96 1.31
CA CYS A 78 -13.78 17.47 -0.06
C CYS A 78 -15.20 17.97 -0.39
N VAL A 79 -15.33 19.24 -0.78
CA VAL A 79 -16.61 19.90 -1.14
C VAL A 79 -16.66 20.34 -2.60
N GLY A 80 -15.55 20.23 -3.35
CA GLY A 80 -15.44 20.60 -4.75
C GLY A 80 -14.14 20.11 -5.38
N LEU A 81 -13.82 20.61 -6.57
CA LEU A 81 -12.54 20.34 -7.22
C LEU A 81 -11.42 21.08 -6.43
N ASN A 82 -10.65 20.34 -5.64
CA ASN A 82 -9.56 20.86 -4.79
C ASN A 82 -9.98 21.80 -3.65
N ASP A 83 -11.25 21.80 -3.26
CA ASP A 83 -11.74 22.54 -2.09
C ASP A 83 -11.93 21.58 -0.92
N PHE A 84 -11.27 21.87 0.20
CA PHE A 84 -11.25 21.04 1.39
C PHE A 84 -11.64 21.84 2.63
N THR A 85 -12.55 21.33 3.45
CA THR A 85 -12.97 21.95 4.70
C THR A 85 -11.96 21.76 5.83
N VAL A 86 -11.15 20.68 5.75
CA VAL A 86 -10.01 20.41 6.63
C VAL A 86 -8.76 20.84 5.88
N ASN A 87 -8.07 21.84 6.39
CA ASN A 87 -6.97 22.54 5.70
C ASN A 87 -6.08 23.26 6.73
N LYS A 88 -5.18 24.14 6.28
CA LYS A 88 -4.25 24.91 7.14
C LYS A 88 -4.92 25.83 8.17
N ASP A 89 -6.16 26.26 7.93
CA ASP A 89 -6.91 27.13 8.83
C ASP A 89 -7.87 26.34 9.74
N ASN A 90 -8.06 25.04 9.44
CA ASN A 90 -8.91 24.13 10.18
C ASN A 90 -8.29 22.72 10.15
N HIS A 91 -7.35 22.45 11.05
CA HIS A 91 -6.59 21.22 11.08
C HIS A 91 -7.42 20.00 11.51
N MET A 92 -6.95 18.80 11.14
CA MET A 92 -7.45 17.55 11.69
C MET A 92 -7.27 17.49 13.20
N ILE A 93 -8.30 17.08 13.93
CA ILE A 93 -8.20 16.81 15.37
C ILE A 93 -7.64 15.41 15.55
N THR A 94 -6.32 15.28 15.47
CA THR A 94 -5.63 13.99 15.55
C THR A 94 -4.24 14.14 16.17
N SER A 95 -3.82 13.17 16.95
CA SER A 95 -2.44 13.07 17.47
C SER A 95 -1.52 12.30 16.53
N VAL A 96 -2.11 11.47 15.66
CA VAL A 96 -1.39 10.63 14.69
C VAL A 96 -2.13 10.62 13.36
N ALA A 97 -1.50 11.11 12.31
CA ALA A 97 -1.97 11.03 10.95
C ALA A 97 -1.26 9.89 10.21
N PHE A 98 -2.03 8.86 9.83
CA PHE A 98 -1.53 7.71 9.08
C PHE A 98 -2.02 7.79 7.63
N LEU A 99 -1.09 7.65 6.68
CA LEU A 99 -1.36 7.60 5.25
C LEU A 99 -0.81 6.30 4.65
N ASP A 100 -1.67 5.45 4.15
CA ASP A 100 -1.26 4.26 3.37
C ASP A 100 -1.32 4.52 1.87
N GLU A 101 -0.59 3.71 1.12
CA GLU A 101 -0.40 3.86 -0.33
C GLU A 101 0.13 5.26 -0.73
N GLY A 102 0.96 5.87 0.13
CA GLY A 102 1.53 7.21 -0.10
C GLY A 102 2.29 7.36 -1.42
N SER A 103 2.81 6.26 -1.98
CA SER A 103 3.47 6.25 -3.30
C SER A 103 2.54 6.57 -4.48
N MET A 104 1.23 6.52 -4.29
CA MET A 104 0.24 6.82 -5.33
C MET A 104 -0.35 8.24 -5.19
N VAL A 105 0.03 9.00 -4.17
CA VAL A 105 -0.49 10.34 -3.89
C VAL A 105 0.36 11.39 -4.59
N ASN A 106 -0.25 12.19 -5.48
CA ASN A 106 0.43 13.26 -6.19
C ASN A 106 0.74 14.46 -5.27
N ALA A 107 1.64 15.35 -5.71
CA ALA A 107 2.14 16.45 -4.90
C ALA A 107 1.05 17.42 -4.42
N SER A 108 0.05 17.71 -5.25
CA SER A 108 -1.05 18.62 -4.87
C SER A 108 -1.89 18.05 -3.72
N LEU A 109 -2.34 16.80 -3.84
CA LEU A 109 -3.13 16.17 -2.80
C LEU A 109 -2.32 15.91 -1.53
N PHE A 110 -1.03 15.59 -1.68
CA PHE A 110 -0.11 15.41 -0.57
C PHE A 110 0.08 16.72 0.20
N LEU A 111 0.21 17.87 -0.50
CA LEU A 111 0.31 19.20 0.11
C LEU A 111 -0.95 19.52 0.94
N HIS A 112 -2.13 19.35 0.36
CA HIS A 112 -3.38 19.57 1.10
C HIS A 112 -3.51 18.67 2.33
N TRP A 113 -3.06 17.42 2.23
CA TRP A 113 -3.05 16.52 3.38
C TRP A 113 -2.08 16.96 4.47
N LEU A 114 -0.88 17.45 4.11
CA LEU A 114 0.09 18.01 5.07
C LEU A 114 -0.41 19.30 5.70
N GLU A 115 -0.96 20.23 4.92
CA GLU A 115 -1.50 21.50 5.42
C GLU A 115 -2.68 21.30 6.39
N ALA A 116 -3.37 20.18 6.30
CA ALA A 116 -4.45 19.81 7.21
C ALA A 116 -3.98 19.18 8.53
N ILE A 117 -2.67 19.00 8.73
CA ILE A 117 -2.07 18.38 9.91
C ILE A 117 -1.47 19.45 10.81
N ASP A 118 -1.77 19.41 12.12
CA ASP A 118 -1.15 20.27 13.11
C ASP A 118 0.33 19.90 13.36
N ASP A 119 1.17 20.90 13.66
CA ASP A 119 2.62 20.73 13.89
C ASP A 119 2.98 19.73 15.01
N ASN A 120 2.07 19.48 15.94
CA ASN A 120 2.26 18.53 17.03
C ASN A 120 1.81 17.09 16.68
N THR A 121 1.25 16.89 15.50
CA THR A 121 0.75 15.59 15.05
C THR A 121 1.90 14.72 14.55
N ARG A 122 1.90 13.45 14.93
CA ARG A 122 2.83 12.46 14.39
C ARG A 122 2.36 12.01 13.01
N ILE A 123 3.29 11.85 12.09
CA ILE A 123 3.03 11.48 10.70
C ILE A 123 3.62 10.11 10.41
N ILE A 124 2.80 9.21 9.93
CA ILE A 124 3.25 7.88 9.47
C ILE A 124 2.75 7.69 8.05
N ILE A 125 3.67 7.47 7.11
CA ILE A 125 3.33 7.24 5.71
C ILE A 125 3.86 5.88 5.30
N SER A 126 3.00 5.04 4.75
CA SER A 126 3.39 3.74 4.19
C SER A 126 3.13 3.67 2.69
N GLY A 127 3.95 2.88 1.99
CA GLY A 127 3.83 2.73 0.54
C GLY A 127 4.90 1.81 -0.04
N ASP A 128 4.99 1.81 -1.36
CA ASP A 128 6.07 1.16 -2.10
C ASP A 128 6.63 2.11 -3.15
N HIS A 129 7.78 2.74 -2.85
CA HIS A 129 8.43 3.75 -3.69
C HIS A 129 8.85 3.24 -5.09
N LYS A 130 8.83 1.92 -5.31
CA LYS A 130 9.11 1.30 -6.61
C LYS A 130 7.85 0.86 -7.38
N GLN A 131 6.65 1.10 -6.85
CA GLN A 131 5.41 0.94 -7.61
C GLN A 131 5.22 2.05 -8.65
N LEU A 132 4.14 1.96 -9.43
CA LEU A 132 3.81 3.00 -10.41
C LEU A 132 3.72 4.37 -9.73
N PRO A 133 4.26 5.41 -10.39
CA PRO A 133 4.19 6.78 -9.87
C PRO A 133 2.75 7.27 -9.79
N PRO A 134 2.49 8.33 -9.02
CA PRO A 134 1.17 8.94 -8.93
C PRO A 134 0.62 9.41 -10.27
N ILE A 135 -0.70 9.41 -10.43
CA ILE A 135 -1.34 10.10 -11.55
C ILE A 135 -1.34 11.60 -11.23
N GLY A 136 -0.63 12.39 -12.04
CA GLY A 136 -0.41 13.82 -11.83
C GLY A 136 1.06 14.14 -11.53
N PHE A 137 1.30 15.36 -11.07
CA PHE A 137 2.66 15.85 -10.84
C PHE A 137 3.23 15.43 -9.48
N GLY A 138 4.54 15.13 -9.48
CA GLY A 138 5.34 14.86 -8.30
C GLY A 138 5.25 13.42 -7.80
N ASN A 139 6.35 12.92 -7.27
CA ASN A 139 6.46 11.60 -6.64
C ASN A 139 7.00 11.77 -5.22
N VAL A 140 6.23 12.52 -4.41
CA VAL A 140 6.67 13.02 -3.10
C VAL A 140 7.14 11.90 -2.18
N PHE A 141 6.44 10.77 -2.17
CA PHE A 141 6.83 9.65 -1.31
C PHE A 141 8.21 9.08 -1.69
N SER A 142 8.49 8.92 -2.99
CA SER A 142 9.80 8.47 -3.46
C SER A 142 10.90 9.46 -3.11
N ASP A 143 10.63 10.75 -3.33
CA ASP A 143 11.58 11.82 -3.03
C ASP A 143 11.89 11.86 -1.52
N LEU A 144 10.89 11.68 -0.65
CA LEU A 144 11.08 11.59 0.80
C LEU A 144 11.89 10.35 1.21
N ILE A 145 11.66 9.19 0.57
CA ILE A 145 12.44 7.97 0.83
C ILE A 145 13.92 8.14 0.44
N GLU A 146 14.22 8.94 -0.58
CA GLU A 146 15.58 9.25 -1.01
C GLU A 146 16.25 10.33 -0.16
N MET A 147 15.46 11.31 0.31
CA MET A 147 15.97 12.45 1.07
C MET A 147 16.29 12.11 2.53
N PHE A 148 15.48 11.27 3.17
CA PHE A 148 15.63 10.92 4.58
C PHE A 148 16.45 9.65 4.76
N ASP A 149 17.19 9.60 5.85
CA ASP A 149 17.99 8.44 6.26
C ASP A 149 17.18 7.37 7.02
N ASP A 150 17.84 6.29 7.41
CA ASP A 150 17.24 5.17 8.12
C ASP A 150 16.73 5.51 9.55
N THR A 151 16.93 6.75 10.02
CA THR A 151 16.32 7.22 11.27
C THR A 151 14.83 7.49 11.09
N VAL A 152 14.42 7.94 9.92
CA VAL A 152 13.02 8.25 9.53
C VAL A 152 12.44 7.13 8.66
N VAL A 153 13.26 6.59 7.75
CA VAL A 153 12.84 5.59 6.75
C VAL A 153 13.04 4.18 7.28
N SER A 154 12.00 3.37 7.19
CA SER A 154 12.05 1.92 7.41
C SER A 154 11.82 1.19 6.09
N LYS A 155 12.82 0.44 5.61
CA LYS A 155 12.78 -0.34 4.38
C LYS A 155 12.53 -1.80 4.70
N LEU A 156 11.36 -2.32 4.35
CA LEU A 156 10.99 -3.73 4.53
C LEU A 156 11.43 -4.52 3.30
N VAL A 157 12.44 -5.33 3.46
CA VAL A 157 13.05 -6.10 2.35
C VAL A 157 12.61 -7.56 2.37
N LYS A 158 12.46 -8.14 3.56
CA LYS A 158 12.17 -9.57 3.72
C LYS A 158 10.70 -9.88 3.43
N PRO A 159 10.38 -10.68 2.41
CA PRO A 159 9.02 -11.16 2.21
C PRO A 159 8.60 -12.10 3.35
N MET A 160 7.32 -12.13 3.66
CA MET A 160 6.78 -13.15 4.58
C MET A 160 6.81 -14.52 3.90
N ARG A 161 7.04 -15.60 4.68
CA ARG A 161 7.17 -16.98 4.16
C ARG A 161 6.02 -17.40 3.22
N GLN A 162 4.79 -16.96 3.47
CA GLN A 162 3.66 -17.25 2.59
C GLN A 162 3.75 -16.49 1.24
N ALA A 163 4.34 -15.31 1.24
CA ALA A 163 4.52 -14.52 0.03
C ALA A 163 5.53 -15.15 -0.94
N GLU A 164 6.53 -15.85 -0.42
CA GLU A 164 7.54 -16.57 -1.23
C GLU A 164 6.95 -17.76 -1.99
N LYS A 165 5.83 -18.31 -1.52
CA LYS A 165 5.14 -19.45 -2.14
C LYS A 165 4.17 -19.05 -3.25
N SER A 166 3.73 -17.79 -3.28
CA SER A 166 2.80 -17.28 -4.27
C SER A 166 3.52 -16.94 -5.58
N GLY A 167 3.12 -17.57 -6.67
CA GLY A 167 3.60 -17.25 -8.01
C GLY A 167 3.24 -15.83 -8.42
N ILE A 168 2.07 -15.33 -8.03
CA ILE A 168 1.64 -13.95 -8.28
C ILE A 168 2.65 -12.96 -7.67
N LEU A 169 3.03 -13.15 -6.40
CA LEU A 169 3.94 -12.23 -5.70
C LEU A 169 5.38 -12.36 -6.18
N VAL A 170 5.82 -13.57 -6.48
CA VAL A 170 7.17 -13.82 -7.04
C VAL A 170 7.29 -13.15 -8.40
N ASP A 171 6.34 -13.38 -9.32
CA ASP A 171 6.38 -12.84 -10.67
C ASP A 171 6.20 -11.31 -10.68
N ALA A 172 5.32 -10.77 -9.84
CA ALA A 172 5.18 -9.33 -9.67
C ALA A 172 6.48 -8.65 -9.20
N ASN A 173 7.24 -9.31 -8.31
CA ASN A 173 8.54 -8.82 -7.88
C ASN A 173 9.60 -8.88 -9.00
N LEU A 174 9.60 -9.93 -9.83
CA LEU A 174 10.47 -10.02 -11.00
C LEU A 174 10.18 -8.90 -12.00
N ILE A 175 8.90 -8.69 -12.35
CA ILE A 175 8.46 -7.62 -13.25
C ILE A 175 8.88 -6.24 -12.71
N ARG A 176 8.76 -6.02 -11.42
CA ARG A 176 9.16 -4.79 -10.73
C ARG A 176 10.65 -4.49 -10.87
N GLU A 177 11.50 -5.53 -10.93
CA GLU A 177 12.94 -5.41 -11.15
C GLU A 177 13.29 -5.47 -12.66
N ASN A 178 12.31 -5.32 -13.56
CA ASN A 178 12.45 -5.44 -15.03
C ASN A 178 12.93 -6.83 -15.49
N ILE A 179 12.67 -7.87 -14.71
CA ILE A 179 12.99 -9.25 -15.07
C ILE A 179 11.73 -9.91 -15.64
N ASN A 180 11.86 -10.53 -16.80
CA ASN A 180 10.75 -11.30 -17.38
C ASN A 180 10.55 -12.61 -16.58
N PRO A 181 9.40 -12.83 -15.94
CA PRO A 181 9.14 -14.06 -15.20
C PRO A 181 8.97 -15.29 -16.12
N ILE A 182 8.74 -15.08 -17.42
CA ILE A 182 8.54 -16.15 -18.40
C ILE A 182 9.88 -16.44 -19.07
N THR A 183 10.61 -17.40 -18.55
CA THR A 183 11.92 -17.83 -19.11
C THR A 183 11.81 -19.00 -20.09
N GLU A 184 10.73 -19.78 -20.00
CA GLU A 184 10.50 -20.94 -20.87
C GLU A 184 9.72 -20.55 -22.12
N LYS A 185 10.24 -20.95 -23.26
CA LYS A 185 9.58 -20.73 -24.55
C LYS A 185 8.51 -21.80 -24.78
N LEU A 186 7.24 -21.35 -24.90
CA LEU A 186 6.19 -22.04 -25.66
C LEU A 186 5.56 -23.32 -25.03
N GLN A 187 5.31 -23.33 -23.75
CA GLN A 187 4.26 -24.20 -23.26
C GLN A 187 2.89 -23.49 -23.38
N PRO A 188 1.80 -24.18 -23.78
CA PRO A 188 0.47 -23.57 -23.91
C PRO A 188 -0.05 -22.98 -22.60
N ARG A 189 0.48 -23.44 -21.48
CA ARG A 189 0.17 -23.00 -20.12
C ARG A 189 1.39 -23.19 -19.22
N ILE A 190 1.75 -22.14 -18.48
CA ILE A 190 2.79 -22.18 -17.44
C ILE A 190 2.11 -21.85 -16.12
N ILE A 191 2.47 -22.56 -15.04
CA ILE A 191 1.98 -22.34 -13.70
C ILE A 191 3.18 -22.03 -12.82
N HIS A 192 3.12 -20.90 -12.10
CA HIS A 192 4.18 -20.48 -11.19
C HIS A 192 3.74 -20.50 -9.73
N GLY A 193 4.74 -20.58 -8.85
CA GLY A 193 4.60 -20.61 -7.40
C GLY A 193 4.26 -21.98 -6.82
N GLU A 194 4.67 -22.22 -5.57
CA GLU A 194 4.28 -23.43 -4.84
C GLU A 194 2.77 -23.51 -4.61
N LEU A 195 2.09 -22.34 -4.52
CA LEU A 195 0.64 -22.26 -4.38
C LEU A 195 -0.11 -22.45 -5.70
N GLN A 196 0.61 -22.51 -6.84
CA GLN A 196 0.04 -22.66 -8.18
C GLN A 196 -1.04 -21.60 -8.48
N ASP A 197 -0.86 -20.38 -7.99
CA ASP A 197 -1.81 -19.27 -8.04
C ASP A 197 -1.56 -18.28 -9.20
N MET A 198 -0.48 -18.49 -9.98
CA MET A 198 -0.17 -17.69 -11.17
C MET A 198 -0.16 -18.54 -12.44
N TYR A 199 -0.93 -18.10 -13.44
CA TYR A 199 -1.11 -18.84 -14.69
C TYR A 199 -0.79 -17.95 -15.89
N TYR A 200 0.09 -18.41 -16.77
CA TYR A 200 0.32 -17.83 -18.09
C TYR A 200 -0.29 -18.72 -19.16
N MET A 201 -1.16 -18.14 -19.97
CA MET A 201 -1.80 -18.84 -21.09
C MET A 201 -1.50 -18.13 -22.40
N PHE A 202 -0.80 -18.80 -23.30
CA PHE A 202 -0.42 -18.26 -24.58
C PHE A 202 -1.46 -18.57 -25.65
N ARG A 203 -1.79 -17.59 -26.47
CA ARG A 203 -2.70 -17.70 -27.61
C ARG A 203 -2.10 -17.03 -28.83
N THR A 204 -2.36 -17.62 -30.00
CA THR A 204 -1.79 -17.19 -31.28
C THR A 204 -2.55 -16.03 -31.90
N ASN A 205 -3.79 -15.79 -31.51
CA ASN A 205 -4.60 -14.70 -32.04
C ASN A 205 -5.47 -14.02 -30.94
N ARG A 206 -5.90 -12.80 -31.25
CA ARG A 206 -6.66 -11.95 -30.32
C ARG A 206 -8.03 -12.53 -29.95
N GLN A 207 -8.72 -13.18 -30.90
CA GLN A 207 -10.04 -13.75 -30.67
C GLN A 207 -9.97 -14.89 -29.64
N SER A 208 -9.03 -15.83 -29.79
CA SER A 208 -8.86 -16.94 -28.85
C SER A 208 -8.41 -16.46 -27.45
N LEU A 209 -7.69 -15.33 -27.36
CA LEU A 209 -7.38 -14.70 -26.08
C LEU A 209 -8.64 -14.14 -25.42
N PHE A 210 -9.48 -13.43 -26.18
CA PHE A 210 -10.75 -12.90 -25.68
C PHE A 210 -11.68 -14.01 -25.22
N ASP A 211 -11.87 -15.06 -26.02
CA ASP A 211 -12.77 -16.16 -25.70
C ASP A 211 -12.37 -16.89 -24.41
N ILE A 212 -11.06 -17.07 -24.16
CA ILE A 212 -10.60 -17.71 -22.92
C ILE A 212 -10.73 -16.79 -21.71
N ALA A 213 -10.52 -15.48 -21.89
CA ALA A 213 -10.71 -14.50 -20.83
C ALA A 213 -12.17 -14.47 -20.36
N VAL A 214 -13.11 -14.40 -21.31
CA VAL A 214 -14.57 -14.46 -21.03
C VAL A 214 -14.94 -15.79 -20.35
N LYS A 215 -14.48 -16.90 -20.87
CA LYS A 215 -14.77 -18.23 -20.30
C LYS A 215 -14.23 -18.37 -18.87
N THR A 216 -13.04 -17.83 -18.60
CA THR A 216 -12.44 -17.88 -17.26
C THR A 216 -13.22 -17.00 -16.29
N PHE A 217 -13.60 -15.80 -16.70
CA PHE A 217 -14.43 -14.89 -15.92
C PHE A 217 -15.80 -15.52 -15.57
N LEU A 218 -16.51 -16.07 -16.54
CA LEU A 218 -17.81 -16.73 -16.31
C LEU A 218 -17.71 -17.87 -15.31
N LYS A 219 -16.65 -18.70 -15.40
CA LYS A 219 -16.41 -19.77 -14.44
C LYS A 219 -16.13 -19.25 -13.01
N SER A 220 -15.43 -18.14 -12.86
CA SER A 220 -15.19 -17.57 -11.52
C SER A 220 -16.48 -17.05 -10.89
N VAL A 221 -17.37 -16.44 -11.68
CA VAL A 221 -18.68 -15.98 -11.20
C VAL A 221 -19.59 -17.14 -10.80
N GLU A 222 -19.53 -18.28 -11.53
CA GLU A 222 -20.31 -19.48 -11.20
C GLU A 222 -19.80 -20.21 -9.96
N SER A 223 -18.51 -20.07 -9.61
CA SER A 223 -17.90 -20.72 -8.44
C SER A 223 -18.11 -19.96 -7.12
N ASP A 224 -18.44 -18.68 -7.19
CA ASP A 224 -18.64 -17.81 -6.02
C ASP A 224 -20.14 -17.68 -5.62
N GLY A 225 -21.04 -18.41 -6.27
CA GLY A 225 -22.46 -18.54 -6.00
C GLY A 225 -22.79 -19.91 -5.42
#